data_64c019605515c23837699210b4d5b33b
#
_entry.id   64c019605515c23837699210b4d5b33b
#
_cell.length_a   1.000
_cell.length_b   1.000
_cell.length_c   1.000
_cell.angle_alpha   90.00
_cell.angle_beta   90.00
_cell.angle_gamma   90.00
#
_symmetry.space_group_name_H-M   'P 1'
#
loop_
_entity.id
_entity.type
_entity.pdbx_description
1 polymer ?
#
loop_
_entity_poly.entity_id
_entity_poly.type
_entity_poly.pdbx_seq_one_letter_code
_entity_poly.pdbx_strand_id
1 'polypeptide(L)'
;MRSRIPGWIAALFALTMIAGCDKPQPTAATPPPPQAQIDTAEVIFVGGEIVTINDRQPSAEALAIKGGMILAVGERAAIGRSHTGPGTQVIDLGGKTLMPSFIDAHSHYINALSVASQAKLYAPPAGPGKDVESIIAELRRFAAERRIPKGEMIMAYGYDDTVMPGGRLLNRDDLDKAFPDNPVRVDHVSMHGAVLNSLALRQFGIDAQTKTPAGGVIVRKPGTSEPWGLIMETAFMP
;
A
#
# COMPACT_ATOMS: atom_id res chain seq x y z
N MET A 1 44.24 -41.22 33.37
CA MET A 1 45.64 -41.69 33.25
C MET A 1 46.49 -40.43 33.11
N ARG A 2 47.16 -40.00 34.16
CA ARG A 2 48.62 -40.02 34.42
C ARG A 2 49.39 -39.36 33.25
N SER A 3 50.28 -38.43 33.39
CA SER A 3 51.12 -37.91 34.50
C SER A 3 52.02 -36.80 33.95
N ARG A 4 52.29 -35.83 34.69
CA ARG A 4 53.47 -35.38 35.46
C ARG A 4 54.38 -34.35 34.77
N ILE A 5 54.58 -33.26 35.51
CA ILE A 5 55.64 -32.24 35.55
C ILE A 5 56.99 -32.95 35.90
N PRO A 6 58.22 -32.45 35.67
CA PRO A 6 58.72 -31.14 36.16
C PRO A 6 59.90 -30.53 35.34
N GLY A 7 60.39 -29.38 35.78
CA GLY A 7 61.74 -28.92 35.45
C GLY A 7 62.03 -27.44 35.74
N TRP A 8 62.49 -27.15 36.93
CA TRP A 8 63.10 -25.89 37.37
C TRP A 8 64.48 -25.68 36.74
N ILE A 9 64.78 -24.47 36.27
CA ILE A 9 66.15 -23.98 36.27
C ILE A 9 66.11 -22.47 36.62
N ALA A 10 66.71 -22.15 37.80
CA ALA A 10 67.04 -20.83 38.25
C ALA A 10 68.35 -20.36 37.58
N ALA A 11 68.36 -19.13 37.09
CA ALA A 11 69.61 -18.44 36.78
C ALA A 11 69.59 -17.02 37.35
N LEU A 12 70.40 -16.83 38.39
CA LEU A 12 70.81 -15.57 38.95
C LEU A 12 71.64 -14.80 37.91
N PHE A 13 71.34 -13.52 37.61
CA PHE A 13 72.34 -12.66 37.05
C PHE A 13 72.22 -11.22 37.61
N ALA A 14 73.37 -10.69 37.88
CA ALA A 14 73.80 -9.59 38.64
C ALA A 14 73.20 -8.22 38.31
N LEU A 15 72.99 -7.48 39.39
CA LEU A 15 72.71 -6.07 39.51
C LEU A 15 73.86 -5.23 39.01
N THR A 16 73.76 -4.47 37.92
CA THR A 16 74.63 -3.33 37.57
C THR A 16 73.83 -2.06 37.56
N MET A 17 74.06 -1.24 38.57
CA MET A 17 73.52 0.15 38.60
C MET A 17 74.22 0.98 37.55
N ILE A 18 73.49 1.51 36.58
CA ILE A 18 73.95 2.61 35.75
C ILE A 18 73.03 3.80 36.07
N ALA A 19 73.65 4.82 36.77
CA ALA A 19 73.03 6.10 36.99
C ALA A 19 72.98 6.85 35.64
N GLY A 20 71.76 6.83 34.99
CA GLY A 20 71.50 7.62 33.78
C GLY A 20 70.75 8.88 34.18
N CYS A 21 71.30 10.07 33.83
CA CYS A 21 70.63 11.36 33.99
C CYS A 21 69.27 11.37 33.27
N ASP A 22 68.20 11.43 34.04
CA ASP A 22 66.87 11.68 33.58
C ASP A 22 66.74 13.07 32.96
N LYS A 23 66.71 13.16 31.62
CA LYS A 23 66.22 14.35 30.96
C LYS A 23 64.68 14.27 30.98
N PRO A 24 63.98 15.36 31.42
CA PRO A 24 62.53 15.36 31.39
C PRO A 24 62.04 15.15 29.96
N GLN A 25 61.33 14.04 29.76
CA GLN A 25 60.67 13.74 28.51
C GLN A 25 59.48 14.70 28.33
N PRO A 26 59.33 15.37 27.17
CA PRO A 26 58.19 16.24 26.95
C PRO A 26 56.92 15.40 27.06
N THR A 27 56.06 15.75 28.00
CA THR A 27 54.71 15.20 28.13
C THR A 27 54.00 15.39 26.79
N ALA A 28 53.72 14.30 26.10
CA ALA A 28 52.90 14.33 24.92
C ALA A 28 51.53 14.96 25.27
N ALA A 29 51.21 16.05 24.63
CA ALA A 29 49.92 16.70 24.81
C ALA A 29 48.83 15.69 24.49
N THR A 30 47.92 15.46 25.42
CA THR A 30 46.72 14.64 25.19
C THR A 30 46.02 15.17 23.95
N PRO A 31 45.74 14.31 22.93
CA PRO A 31 45.02 14.77 21.76
C PRO A 31 43.67 15.35 22.21
N PRO A 32 43.24 16.48 21.63
CA PRO A 32 41.93 17.05 21.96
C PRO A 32 40.86 15.98 21.75
N PRO A 33 39.81 15.96 22.61
CA PRO A 33 38.72 15.03 22.44
C PRO A 33 38.15 15.17 21.01
N PRO A 34 37.72 14.06 20.38
CA PRO A 34 37.17 14.13 19.04
C PRO A 34 36.03 15.14 19.05
N GLN A 35 36.18 16.20 18.28
CA GLN A 35 35.09 17.15 18.05
C GLN A 35 33.94 16.34 17.43
N ALA A 36 32.79 16.32 18.12
CA ALA A 36 31.59 15.72 17.58
C ALA A 36 31.37 16.34 16.18
N GLN A 37 31.46 15.53 15.13
CA GLN A 37 31.14 15.98 13.79
C GLN A 37 29.67 16.38 13.82
N ILE A 38 29.41 17.69 13.72
CA ILE A 38 28.05 18.20 13.60
C ILE A 38 27.56 17.75 12.22
N ASP A 39 26.66 16.81 12.22
CA ASP A 39 26.02 16.36 10.98
C ASP A 39 25.12 17.48 10.44
N THR A 40 25.58 18.12 9.35
CA THR A 40 24.81 19.17 8.69
C THR A 40 23.71 18.54 7.82
N ALA A 41 22.51 19.12 7.87
CA ALA A 41 21.38 18.70 7.06
C ALA A 41 21.56 19.14 5.60
N GLU A 42 21.00 18.37 4.68
CA GLU A 42 20.82 18.76 3.28
C GLU A 42 19.62 19.71 3.14
N VAL A 43 18.53 19.41 3.89
CA VAL A 43 17.30 20.20 3.87
C VAL A 43 16.79 20.39 5.30
N ILE A 44 16.33 21.61 5.60
CA ILE A 44 15.62 21.92 6.86
C ILE A 44 14.28 22.56 6.50
N PHE A 45 13.16 21.97 6.97
CA PHE A 45 11.82 22.55 6.86
C PHE A 45 11.53 23.37 8.12
N VAL A 46 10.95 24.57 7.92
CA VAL A 46 10.59 25.53 8.98
C VAL A 46 9.33 26.31 8.59
N GLY A 47 8.81 27.14 9.49
CA GLY A 47 7.74 28.10 9.13
C GLY A 47 6.34 27.51 9.01
N GLY A 48 6.12 26.34 9.63
CA GLY A 48 4.83 25.68 9.72
C GLY A 48 4.83 24.67 10.87
N GLU A 49 3.67 24.11 11.17
CA GLU A 49 3.56 23.03 12.15
C GLU A 49 4.06 21.72 11.56
N ILE A 50 4.89 21.00 12.32
CA ILE A 50 5.38 19.67 11.96
C ILE A 50 4.73 18.66 12.91
N VAL A 51 3.76 17.89 12.39
CA VAL A 51 3.09 16.81 13.13
C VAL A 51 3.97 15.57 13.06
N THR A 52 4.44 15.08 14.21
CA THR A 52 5.46 14.02 14.26
C THR A 52 4.87 12.61 14.37
N ILE A 53 3.59 12.47 14.74
CA ILE A 53 2.95 11.19 15.12
C ILE A 53 3.71 10.47 16.25
N ASN A 54 4.38 11.24 17.10
CA ASN A 54 5.09 10.74 18.28
C ASN A 54 4.42 11.31 19.55
N ASP A 55 3.80 10.46 20.35
CA ASP A 55 3.06 10.88 21.56
C ASP A 55 3.90 11.69 22.56
N ARG A 56 5.21 11.47 22.58
CA ARG A 56 6.13 12.21 23.49
C ARG A 56 6.49 13.60 22.97
N GLN A 57 6.35 13.83 21.68
CA GLN A 57 6.63 15.09 21.01
C GLN A 57 5.69 15.24 19.81
N PRO A 58 4.41 15.53 20.04
CA PRO A 58 3.38 15.49 18.98
C PRO A 58 3.58 16.53 17.88
N SER A 59 4.27 17.63 18.20
CA SER A 59 4.58 18.70 17.23
C SER A 59 6.01 19.18 17.33
N ALA A 60 6.49 19.83 16.27
CA ALA A 60 7.81 20.45 16.18
C ALA A 60 7.76 21.69 15.27
N GLU A 61 8.80 22.53 15.36
CA GLU A 61 8.96 23.76 14.57
C GLU A 61 9.91 23.62 13.39
N ALA A 62 10.79 22.59 13.43
CA ALA A 62 11.75 22.30 12.38
C ALA A 62 12.01 20.80 12.23
N LEU A 63 12.28 20.40 10.98
CA LEU A 63 12.69 19.05 10.59
C LEU A 63 13.93 19.13 9.71
N ALA A 64 15.02 18.46 10.12
CA ALA A 64 16.26 18.35 9.37
C ALA A 64 16.37 16.98 8.68
N ILE A 65 16.76 16.97 7.40
CA ILE A 65 16.93 15.77 6.58
C ILE A 65 18.36 15.70 6.06
N LYS A 66 18.93 14.48 6.05
CA LYS A 66 20.21 14.14 5.44
C LYS A 66 20.15 12.74 4.85
N GLY A 67 20.60 12.56 3.59
CA GLY A 67 20.62 11.25 2.92
C GLY A 67 19.24 10.60 2.83
N GLY A 68 18.18 11.37 2.69
CA GLY A 68 16.79 10.87 2.65
C GLY A 68 16.24 10.42 4.00
N MET A 69 17.00 10.62 5.11
CA MET A 69 16.60 10.24 6.46
C MET A 69 16.33 11.46 7.32
N ILE A 70 15.43 11.32 8.31
CA ILE A 70 15.23 12.36 9.33
C ILE A 70 16.46 12.39 10.22
N LEU A 71 17.19 13.51 10.19
CA LEU A 71 18.36 13.76 11.00
C LEU A 71 17.97 14.27 12.40
N ALA A 72 17.07 15.23 12.46
CA ALA A 72 16.58 15.80 13.71
C ALA A 72 15.21 16.45 13.55
N VAL A 73 14.43 16.46 14.64
CA VAL A 73 13.12 17.10 14.75
C VAL A 73 13.05 17.86 16.06
N GLY A 74 12.57 19.10 16.05
CA GLY A 74 12.49 19.86 17.31
C GLY A 74 12.25 21.35 17.10
N GLU A 75 12.74 22.14 18.07
CA GLU A 75 12.67 23.59 18.03
C GLU A 75 13.51 24.17 16.90
N ARG A 76 12.94 25.15 16.18
CA ARG A 76 13.60 25.80 15.04
C ARG A 76 15.01 26.32 15.38
N ALA A 77 15.14 26.97 16.54
CA ALA A 77 16.41 27.56 16.96
C ALA A 77 17.47 26.49 17.25
N ALA A 78 17.07 25.36 17.85
CA ALA A 78 17.99 24.26 18.17
C ALA A 78 18.46 23.56 16.87
N ILE A 79 17.53 23.19 15.99
CA ILE A 79 17.82 22.55 14.70
C ILE A 79 18.72 23.45 13.84
N GLY A 80 18.38 24.75 13.75
CA GLY A 80 19.16 25.71 12.98
C GLY A 80 20.61 25.85 13.47
N ARG A 81 20.86 25.89 14.79
CA ARG A 81 22.22 25.95 15.33
C ARG A 81 23.04 24.69 15.12
N SER A 82 22.39 23.53 15.22
CA SER A 82 23.12 22.25 15.26
C SER A 82 23.27 21.61 13.89
N HIS A 83 22.39 21.91 12.90
CA HIS A 83 22.33 21.17 11.67
C HIS A 83 22.41 22.03 10.38
N THR A 84 22.55 23.37 10.48
CA THR A 84 22.75 24.21 9.30
C THR A 84 24.23 24.25 8.91
N GLY A 85 24.50 24.07 7.63
CA GLY A 85 25.84 24.19 7.04
C GLY A 85 25.80 24.90 5.67
N PRO A 86 26.97 25.10 5.03
CA PRO A 86 27.06 25.85 3.77
C PRO A 86 26.21 25.31 2.61
N GLY A 87 25.86 24.02 2.65
CA GLY A 87 25.04 23.36 1.61
C GLY A 87 23.59 23.11 2.03
N THR A 88 23.19 23.55 3.23
CA THR A 88 21.84 23.29 3.75
C THR A 88 20.80 24.17 3.05
N GLN A 89 19.81 23.56 2.42
CA GLN A 89 18.63 24.24 1.90
C GLN A 89 17.60 24.41 3.03
N VAL A 90 17.15 25.64 3.28
CA VAL A 90 16.06 25.92 4.21
C VAL A 90 14.77 26.16 3.42
N ILE A 91 13.74 25.36 3.68
CA ILE A 91 12.42 25.44 3.04
C ILE A 91 11.42 25.99 4.06
N ASP A 92 10.85 27.15 3.75
CA ASP A 92 9.76 27.73 4.54
C ASP A 92 8.42 27.10 4.09
N LEU A 93 7.69 26.52 5.03
CA LEU A 93 6.39 25.91 4.80
C LEU A 93 5.27 26.93 4.58
N GLY A 94 5.52 28.20 4.88
CA GLY A 94 4.55 29.28 4.69
C GLY A 94 3.25 29.07 5.48
N GLY A 95 3.36 28.55 6.71
CA GLY A 95 2.24 28.23 7.58
C GLY A 95 1.53 26.90 7.26
N LYS A 96 2.00 26.12 6.28
CA LYS A 96 1.44 24.79 5.97
C LYS A 96 1.92 23.77 7.00
N THR A 97 1.10 22.76 7.24
CA THR A 97 1.46 21.61 8.09
C THR A 97 2.28 20.57 7.32
N LEU A 98 3.39 20.14 7.88
CA LEU A 98 4.17 18.99 7.42
C LEU A 98 3.86 17.79 8.31
N MET A 99 3.58 16.64 7.71
CA MET A 99 3.32 15.40 8.43
C MET A 99 3.87 14.20 7.67
N PRO A 100 4.10 13.04 8.32
CA PRO A 100 4.42 11.80 7.64
C PRO A 100 3.34 11.44 6.61
N SER A 101 3.76 10.87 5.48
CA SER A 101 2.84 10.35 4.48
C SER A 101 2.02 9.18 5.02
N PHE A 102 0.82 9.00 4.50
CA PHE A 102 0.02 7.82 4.79
C PHE A 102 0.67 6.58 4.17
N ILE A 103 0.65 5.48 4.94
CA ILE A 103 1.05 4.16 4.46
C ILE A 103 -0.19 3.30 4.50
N ASP A 104 -0.65 2.87 3.32
CA ASP A 104 -1.76 1.94 3.19
C ASP A 104 -1.20 0.51 3.13
N ALA A 105 -1.36 -0.23 4.23
CA ALA A 105 -0.85 -1.58 4.35
C ALA A 105 -1.69 -2.63 3.58
N HIS A 106 -2.91 -2.26 3.16
CA HIS A 106 -3.83 -3.12 2.41
C HIS A 106 -4.58 -2.28 1.37
N SER A 107 -3.93 -2.00 0.25
CA SER A 107 -4.48 -1.13 -0.80
C SER A 107 -5.15 -1.91 -1.91
N HIS A 108 -6.34 -1.45 -2.32
CA HIS A 108 -7.03 -1.86 -3.54
C HIS A 108 -6.80 -0.87 -4.70
N TYR A 109 -5.64 -0.23 -4.76
CA TYR A 109 -5.33 0.82 -5.74
C TYR A 109 -5.56 0.38 -7.20
N ILE A 110 -5.05 -0.80 -7.56
CA ILE A 110 -5.22 -1.35 -8.92
C ILE A 110 -6.69 -1.62 -9.21
N ASN A 111 -7.44 -2.18 -8.23
CA ASN A 111 -8.86 -2.39 -8.38
C ASN A 111 -9.61 -1.06 -8.54
N ALA A 112 -9.29 -0.04 -7.73
CA ALA A 112 -9.90 1.28 -7.84
C ALA A 112 -9.68 1.90 -9.23
N LEU A 113 -8.50 1.75 -9.83
CA LEU A 113 -8.22 2.18 -11.20
C LEU A 113 -9.06 1.38 -12.23
N SER A 114 -9.14 0.06 -12.07
CA SER A 114 -9.92 -0.81 -12.95
C SER A 114 -11.40 -0.42 -12.95
N VAL A 115 -12.00 -0.23 -11.77
CA VAL A 115 -13.42 0.10 -11.65
C VAL A 115 -13.75 1.57 -11.98
N ALA A 116 -12.75 2.46 -12.02
CA ALA A 116 -12.96 3.88 -12.32
C ALA A 116 -13.61 4.12 -13.70
N SER A 117 -13.36 3.22 -14.66
CA SER A 117 -13.89 3.27 -16.02
C SER A 117 -15.18 2.45 -16.22
N GLN A 118 -15.73 1.83 -15.17
CA GLN A 118 -16.90 0.95 -15.22
C GLN A 118 -18.15 1.68 -14.71
N ALA A 119 -19.34 1.13 -15.04
CA ALA A 119 -20.60 1.57 -14.45
C ALA A 119 -20.61 1.29 -12.93
N LYS A 120 -21.07 2.25 -12.13
CA LYS A 120 -21.06 2.15 -10.66
C LYS A 120 -22.43 1.74 -10.15
N LEU A 121 -22.53 0.51 -9.65
CA LEU A 121 -23.77 -0.12 -9.20
C LEU A 121 -23.86 -0.25 -7.68
N TYR A 122 -23.08 0.53 -6.93
CA TYR A 122 -23.13 0.47 -5.49
C TYR A 122 -24.53 0.64 -4.92
N ALA A 123 -24.80 -0.04 -3.81
CA ALA A 123 -26.04 0.17 -3.05
C ALA A 123 -26.13 1.60 -2.50
N PRO A 124 -27.35 2.13 -2.25
CA PRO A 124 -27.53 3.39 -1.56
C PRO A 124 -26.85 3.39 -0.17
N PRO A 125 -26.27 4.51 0.31
CA PRO A 125 -26.28 5.84 -0.34
C PRO A 125 -25.15 6.06 -1.36
N ALA A 126 -24.24 5.06 -1.57
CA ALA A 126 -23.06 5.22 -2.41
C ALA A 126 -23.37 5.19 -3.92
N GLY A 127 -24.50 4.61 -4.30
CA GLY A 127 -24.91 4.50 -5.70
C GLY A 127 -26.39 4.13 -5.87
N PRO A 128 -26.84 3.86 -7.12
CA PRO A 128 -28.25 3.63 -7.43
C PRO A 128 -28.70 2.14 -7.31
N GLY A 129 -27.79 1.19 -7.09
CA GLY A 129 -28.01 -0.25 -7.24
C GLY A 129 -28.84 -0.86 -6.12
N LYS A 130 -30.13 -0.62 -6.06
CA LYS A 130 -31.04 -1.14 -5.04
C LYS A 130 -31.95 -2.28 -5.50
N ASP A 131 -32.12 -2.47 -6.81
CA ASP A 131 -32.96 -3.47 -7.46
C ASP A 131 -32.54 -3.67 -8.92
N VAL A 132 -33.11 -4.68 -9.60
CA VAL A 132 -32.78 -4.97 -11.00
C VAL A 132 -33.07 -3.79 -11.92
N GLU A 133 -34.16 -3.07 -11.69
CA GLU A 133 -34.55 -1.94 -12.54
C GLU A 133 -33.54 -0.79 -12.47
N SER A 134 -33.10 -0.43 -11.27
CA SER A 134 -32.09 0.63 -11.06
C SER A 134 -30.71 0.22 -11.63
N ILE A 135 -30.34 -1.05 -11.49
CA ILE A 135 -29.12 -1.59 -12.10
C ILE A 135 -29.18 -1.46 -13.63
N ILE A 136 -30.26 -1.92 -14.26
CA ILE A 136 -30.43 -1.83 -15.71
C ILE A 136 -30.46 -0.37 -16.18
N ALA A 137 -31.15 0.51 -15.44
CA ALA A 137 -31.19 1.94 -15.77
C ALA A 137 -29.80 2.56 -15.76
N GLU A 138 -28.99 2.26 -14.74
CA GLU A 138 -27.62 2.79 -14.62
C GLU A 138 -26.70 2.23 -15.72
N LEU A 139 -26.79 0.94 -16.04
CA LEU A 139 -26.05 0.34 -17.15
C LEU A 139 -26.38 1.00 -18.49
N ARG A 140 -27.67 1.29 -18.76
CA ARG A 140 -28.11 2.02 -19.97
C ARG A 140 -27.59 3.45 -20.00
N ARG A 141 -27.68 4.15 -18.87
CA ARG A 141 -27.14 5.51 -18.75
C ARG A 141 -25.66 5.53 -19.07
N PHE A 142 -24.88 4.64 -18.43
CA PHE A 142 -23.44 4.52 -18.62
C PHE A 142 -23.08 4.18 -20.08
N ALA A 143 -23.77 3.17 -20.68
CA ALA A 143 -23.51 2.79 -22.07
C ALA A 143 -23.77 3.94 -23.04
N ALA A 144 -24.83 4.72 -22.82
CA ALA A 144 -25.16 5.89 -23.64
C ALA A 144 -24.12 7.03 -23.47
N GLU A 145 -23.75 7.38 -22.23
CA GLU A 145 -22.75 8.41 -21.95
C GLU A 145 -21.38 8.08 -22.54
N ARG A 146 -20.97 6.82 -22.44
CA ARG A 146 -19.69 6.33 -22.98
C ARG A 146 -19.78 6.01 -24.45
N ARG A 147 -20.98 6.05 -25.07
CA ARG A 147 -21.22 5.71 -26.48
C ARG A 147 -20.68 4.34 -26.83
N ILE A 148 -20.91 3.35 -25.95
CA ILE A 148 -20.39 2.00 -26.13
C ILE A 148 -21.04 1.39 -27.40
N PRO A 149 -20.25 0.99 -28.41
CA PRO A 149 -20.79 0.40 -29.63
C PRO A 149 -21.42 -0.99 -29.39
N LYS A 150 -22.29 -1.41 -30.30
CA LYS A 150 -22.80 -2.79 -30.32
C LYS A 150 -21.63 -3.78 -30.44
N GLY A 151 -21.68 -4.86 -29.67
CA GLY A 151 -20.67 -5.90 -29.61
C GLY A 151 -19.53 -5.60 -28.62
N GLU A 152 -19.37 -4.35 -28.16
CA GLU A 152 -18.40 -4.05 -27.10
C GLU A 152 -18.98 -4.34 -25.71
N MET A 153 -18.10 -4.79 -24.79
CA MET A 153 -18.48 -5.19 -23.44
C MET A 153 -18.82 -3.99 -22.56
N ILE A 154 -19.96 -4.08 -21.89
CA ILE A 154 -20.34 -3.17 -20.81
C ILE A 154 -19.87 -3.78 -19.50
N MET A 155 -18.94 -3.09 -18.83
CA MET A 155 -18.40 -3.48 -17.53
C MET A 155 -19.04 -2.66 -16.42
N ALA A 156 -19.40 -3.33 -15.33
CA ALA A 156 -19.94 -2.67 -14.14
C ALA A 156 -19.41 -3.30 -12.85
N TYR A 157 -19.36 -2.51 -11.80
CA TYR A 157 -18.88 -2.92 -10.48
C TYR A 157 -19.79 -2.41 -9.37
N GLY A 158 -19.85 -3.17 -8.28
CA GLY A 158 -20.52 -2.75 -7.05
C GLY A 158 -21.91 -3.32 -6.88
N TYR A 159 -22.31 -4.32 -7.67
CA TYR A 159 -23.53 -5.07 -7.43
C TYR A 159 -23.50 -5.73 -6.05
N ASP A 160 -24.55 -5.54 -5.29
CA ASP A 160 -24.70 -6.09 -3.94
C ASP A 160 -26.03 -6.85 -3.87
N ASP A 161 -25.97 -8.16 -3.72
CA ASP A 161 -27.14 -9.03 -3.64
C ASP A 161 -27.90 -8.89 -2.32
N THR A 162 -27.23 -8.42 -1.26
CA THR A 162 -27.81 -8.29 0.08
C THR A 162 -28.89 -7.20 0.18
N VAL A 163 -28.86 -6.21 -0.71
CA VAL A 163 -29.85 -5.13 -0.75
C VAL A 163 -31.01 -5.40 -1.74
N MET A 164 -30.96 -6.52 -2.47
CA MET A 164 -31.97 -6.83 -3.48
C MET A 164 -33.32 -7.21 -2.84
N PRO A 165 -34.41 -6.56 -3.24
CA PRO A 165 -35.73 -6.82 -2.68
C PRO A 165 -36.15 -8.28 -2.80
N GLY A 166 -36.63 -8.88 -1.68
CA GLY A 166 -37.10 -10.26 -1.65
C GLY A 166 -36.02 -11.32 -1.96
N GLY A 167 -34.72 -10.96 -1.86
CA GLY A 167 -33.61 -11.87 -2.18
C GLY A 167 -33.51 -12.24 -3.67
N ARG A 168 -34.11 -11.44 -4.55
CA ARG A 168 -34.07 -11.67 -5.99
C ARG A 168 -32.70 -11.29 -6.54
N LEU A 169 -31.95 -12.27 -7.05
CA LEU A 169 -30.66 -12.03 -7.66
C LEU A 169 -30.78 -11.50 -9.09
N LEU A 170 -29.86 -10.60 -9.48
CA LEU A 170 -29.63 -10.28 -10.88
C LEU A 170 -29.20 -11.55 -11.62
N ASN A 171 -29.70 -11.75 -12.84
CA ASN A 171 -29.38 -12.93 -13.62
C ASN A 171 -29.20 -12.62 -15.11
N ARG A 172 -28.80 -13.65 -15.87
CA ARG A 172 -28.57 -13.58 -17.32
C ARG A 172 -29.76 -13.03 -18.08
N ASP A 173 -30.99 -13.48 -17.74
CA ASP A 173 -32.18 -13.14 -18.51
C ASP A 173 -32.56 -11.66 -18.37
N ASP A 174 -32.28 -11.06 -17.22
CA ASP A 174 -32.45 -9.62 -16.99
C ASP A 174 -31.52 -8.80 -17.90
N LEU A 175 -30.27 -9.24 -17.97
CA LEU A 175 -29.23 -8.56 -18.76
C LEU A 175 -29.44 -8.79 -20.26
N ASP A 176 -29.83 -10.02 -20.71
CA ASP A 176 -30.13 -10.32 -22.11
C ASP A 176 -31.27 -9.48 -22.64
N LYS A 177 -32.35 -9.33 -21.86
CA LYS A 177 -33.51 -8.49 -22.21
C LYS A 177 -33.13 -7.01 -22.36
N ALA A 178 -32.20 -6.55 -21.56
CA ALA A 178 -31.79 -5.14 -21.53
C ALA A 178 -30.72 -4.79 -22.58
N PHE A 179 -29.82 -5.74 -22.87
CA PHE A 179 -28.66 -5.58 -23.74
C PHE A 179 -28.49 -6.76 -24.72
N PRO A 180 -29.38 -6.88 -25.72
CA PRO A 180 -29.33 -8.00 -26.69
C PRO A 180 -28.11 -7.94 -27.62
N ASP A 181 -27.50 -6.77 -27.80
CA ASP A 181 -26.41 -6.50 -28.74
C ASP A 181 -25.03 -6.33 -28.09
N ASN A 182 -24.94 -6.27 -26.75
CA ASN A 182 -23.71 -6.06 -26.04
C ASN A 182 -23.44 -7.15 -25.00
N PRO A 183 -22.23 -7.71 -24.91
CA PRO A 183 -21.83 -8.47 -23.74
C PRO A 183 -21.85 -7.58 -22.50
N VAL A 184 -22.36 -8.09 -21.39
CA VAL A 184 -22.45 -7.38 -20.10
C VAL A 184 -21.83 -8.23 -19.01
N ARG A 185 -20.95 -7.61 -18.22
CA ARG A 185 -20.38 -8.17 -16.99
C ARG A 185 -20.63 -7.21 -15.83
N VAL A 186 -21.26 -7.72 -14.78
CA VAL A 186 -21.58 -7.00 -13.56
C VAL A 186 -20.85 -7.64 -12.41
N ASP A 187 -19.75 -7.04 -11.97
CA ASP A 187 -18.94 -7.55 -10.88
C ASP A 187 -19.58 -7.22 -9.52
N HIS A 188 -19.55 -8.20 -8.63
CA HIS A 188 -20.07 -8.07 -7.27
C HIS A 188 -19.16 -7.16 -6.43
N VAL A 189 -19.74 -6.47 -5.46
CA VAL A 189 -19.02 -5.54 -4.56
C VAL A 189 -17.88 -6.21 -3.78
N SER A 190 -18.00 -7.51 -3.49
CA SER A 190 -16.97 -8.30 -2.82
C SER A 190 -15.80 -8.71 -3.71
N MET A 191 -15.89 -8.56 -5.03
CA MET A 191 -14.93 -9.07 -6.02
C MET A 191 -14.78 -10.60 -6.05
N HIS A 192 -15.76 -11.34 -5.52
CA HIS A 192 -15.79 -12.81 -5.53
C HIS A 192 -16.70 -13.40 -6.59
N GLY A 193 -17.36 -12.58 -7.41
CA GLY A 193 -18.24 -13.07 -8.45
C GLY A 193 -18.70 -11.99 -9.41
N ALA A 194 -19.33 -12.44 -10.51
CA ALA A 194 -19.95 -11.57 -11.49
C ALA A 194 -21.22 -12.19 -12.05
N VAL A 195 -22.12 -11.34 -12.53
CA VAL A 195 -23.27 -11.74 -13.34
C VAL A 195 -22.99 -11.37 -14.79
N LEU A 196 -23.12 -12.36 -15.67
CA LEU A 196 -22.84 -12.28 -17.09
C LEU A 196 -24.11 -12.49 -17.90
N ASN A 197 -24.28 -11.74 -18.97
CA ASN A 197 -25.33 -12.07 -19.95
C ASN A 197 -24.87 -13.16 -20.93
N SER A 198 -25.77 -13.62 -21.82
CA SER A 198 -25.45 -14.69 -22.78
C SER A 198 -24.28 -14.36 -23.72
N LEU A 199 -24.16 -13.09 -24.12
CA LEU A 199 -23.04 -12.65 -24.97
C LEU A 199 -21.71 -12.73 -24.23
N ALA A 200 -21.66 -12.27 -22.97
CA ALA A 200 -20.45 -12.33 -22.13
C ALA A 200 -20.09 -13.78 -21.79
N LEU A 201 -21.06 -14.62 -21.40
CA LEU A 201 -20.83 -16.06 -21.17
C LEU A 201 -20.18 -16.74 -22.38
N ARG A 202 -20.67 -16.48 -23.60
CA ARG A 202 -20.09 -17.01 -24.84
C ARG A 202 -18.67 -16.49 -25.08
N GLN A 203 -18.42 -15.22 -24.80
CA GLN A 203 -17.10 -14.62 -24.98
C GLN A 203 -16.06 -15.25 -24.03
N PHE A 204 -16.47 -15.63 -22.82
CA PHE A 204 -15.63 -16.34 -21.85
C PHE A 204 -15.64 -17.86 -22.00
N GLY A 205 -16.32 -18.40 -23.00
CA GLY A 205 -16.40 -19.87 -23.26
C GLY A 205 -17.15 -20.63 -22.19
N ILE A 206 -18.13 -19.99 -21.53
CA ILE A 206 -18.94 -20.60 -20.46
C ILE A 206 -20.31 -20.99 -21.04
N ASP A 207 -20.59 -22.30 -21.06
CA ASP A 207 -21.82 -22.89 -21.63
C ASP A 207 -22.38 -24.01 -20.74
N ALA A 208 -23.38 -24.76 -21.31
CA ALA A 208 -24.00 -25.87 -20.61
C ALA A 208 -23.07 -27.08 -20.39
N GLN A 209 -22.00 -27.20 -21.17
CA GLN A 209 -20.98 -28.27 -21.08
C GLN A 209 -19.81 -27.89 -20.19
N THR A 210 -19.65 -26.61 -19.87
CA THR A 210 -18.55 -26.12 -19.02
C THR A 210 -18.65 -26.75 -17.63
N LYS A 211 -17.62 -27.46 -17.22
CA LYS A 211 -17.53 -28.03 -15.87
C LYS A 211 -17.25 -26.92 -14.86
N THR A 212 -17.98 -26.92 -13.75
CA THR A 212 -17.66 -26.02 -12.64
C THR A 212 -16.28 -26.35 -12.09
N PRO A 213 -15.34 -25.40 -12.06
CA PRO A 213 -14.01 -25.63 -11.55
C PRO A 213 -14.02 -25.90 -10.04
N ALA A 214 -13.01 -26.63 -9.55
CA ALA A 214 -12.87 -26.87 -8.11
C ALA A 214 -12.77 -25.53 -7.35
N GLY A 215 -13.57 -25.40 -6.29
CA GLY A 215 -13.66 -24.15 -5.52
C GLY A 215 -14.41 -23.01 -6.21
N GLY A 216 -14.98 -23.23 -7.39
CA GLY A 216 -15.79 -22.25 -8.12
C GLY A 216 -17.27 -22.55 -8.10
N VAL A 217 -18.07 -21.58 -8.54
CA VAL A 217 -19.52 -21.72 -8.73
C VAL A 217 -19.91 -21.20 -10.11
N ILE A 218 -20.70 -21.99 -10.85
CA ILE A 218 -21.44 -21.55 -12.03
C ILE A 218 -22.90 -21.84 -11.71
N VAL A 219 -23.66 -20.79 -11.40
CA VAL A 219 -25.10 -20.93 -11.12
C VAL A 219 -25.83 -21.27 -12.41
N ARG A 220 -26.68 -22.29 -12.33
CA ARG A 220 -27.44 -22.79 -13.50
C ARG A 220 -28.92 -22.57 -13.32
N LYS A 221 -29.65 -22.44 -14.42
CA LYS A 221 -31.14 -22.38 -14.40
C LYS A 221 -31.69 -23.64 -13.74
N PRO A 222 -32.68 -23.48 -12.86
CA PRO A 222 -33.31 -24.63 -12.21
C PRO A 222 -33.72 -25.75 -13.20
N GLY A 223 -33.31 -26.98 -12.91
CA GLY A 223 -33.61 -28.15 -13.74
C GLY A 223 -32.85 -28.25 -15.07
N THR A 224 -31.84 -27.39 -15.29
CA THR A 224 -31.05 -27.41 -16.54
C THR A 224 -29.57 -27.36 -16.27
N SER A 225 -28.74 -27.59 -17.31
CA SER A 225 -27.28 -27.36 -17.28
C SER A 225 -26.88 -25.95 -17.74
N GLU A 226 -27.85 -25.12 -18.15
CA GLU A 226 -27.56 -23.79 -18.69
C GLU A 226 -27.05 -22.80 -17.61
N PRO A 227 -25.90 -22.10 -17.80
CA PRO A 227 -25.46 -21.05 -16.89
C PRO A 227 -26.51 -19.94 -16.79
N TRP A 228 -26.85 -19.53 -15.57
CA TRP A 228 -27.81 -18.46 -15.31
C TRP A 228 -27.20 -17.08 -15.10
N GLY A 229 -25.90 -16.96 -15.38
CA GLY A 229 -25.15 -15.72 -15.39
C GLY A 229 -24.23 -15.54 -14.21
N LEU A 230 -24.60 -15.94 -12.99
CA LEU A 230 -23.75 -15.79 -11.83
C LEU A 230 -22.62 -16.83 -11.83
N ILE A 231 -21.39 -16.33 -11.78
CA ILE A 231 -20.16 -17.10 -11.58
C ILE A 231 -19.40 -16.56 -10.38
N MET A 232 -18.76 -17.45 -9.59
CA MET A 232 -18.06 -17.05 -8.36
C MET A 232 -16.76 -17.81 -8.18
N GLU A 233 -15.88 -17.24 -7.35
CA GLU A 233 -14.61 -17.79 -6.90
C GLU A 233 -13.72 -18.19 -8.10
N THR A 234 -13.20 -19.42 -8.13
CA THR A 234 -12.31 -19.87 -9.21
C THR A 234 -12.99 -19.90 -10.59
N ALA A 235 -14.33 -19.84 -10.67
CA ALA A 235 -15.03 -19.67 -11.94
C ALA A 235 -15.08 -18.20 -12.39
N PHE A 236 -14.89 -17.25 -11.50
CA PHE A 236 -14.86 -15.81 -11.76
C PHE A 236 -13.45 -15.31 -12.08
N MET A 237 -12.43 -15.91 -11.48
CA MET A 237 -11.03 -15.60 -11.75
C MET A 237 -10.51 -16.47 -12.88
N PRO A 238 -10.15 -15.89 -14.03
CA PRO A 238 -9.54 -16.61 -15.13
C PRO A 238 -8.13 -17.08 -14.81
#